data_44c8e671c82c7b66034d01d72cb87bcc
#
_entry.id   44c8e671c82c7b66034d01d72cb87bcc
#
_cell.length_a   1.000
_cell.length_b   1.000
_cell.length_c   1.000
_cell.angle_alpha   90.00
_cell.angle_beta   90.00
_cell.angle_gamma   90.00
#
_symmetry.space_group_name_H-M   'P 1'
#
loop_
_entity.id
_entity.type
_entity.pdbx_description
1 polymer ?
#
loop_
_entity_poly.entity_id
_entity_poly.type
_entity_poly.pdbx_seq_one_letter_code
_entity_poly.pdbx_strand_id
1 'polypeptide(L)'
;MLLVNEHTASAGEMVSAFAEENNLAAIVGTKTPGRLLSGSAYKVGHGYILGLPVAAYLTWQGRMLENNGIVPKFAVELSREALRKQRDTQLETATEVAKAL
;
A
#
# COMPACT_ATOMS: atom_id res chain seq x y z
N MET A 1 -6.07 -9.68 7.93
CA MET A 1 -6.49 -8.90 6.75
C MET A 1 -5.82 -7.54 6.77
N LEU A 2 -5.38 -7.07 5.63
CA LEU A 2 -4.92 -5.68 5.43
C LEU A 2 -5.75 -5.03 4.33
N LEU A 3 -6.26 -3.85 4.60
CA LEU A 3 -6.94 -3.00 3.62
C LEU A 3 -5.93 -2.03 3.02
N VAL A 4 -5.87 -1.97 1.69
CA VAL A 4 -5.00 -1.07 0.95
C VAL A 4 -5.76 -0.35 -0.15
N ASN A 5 -5.27 0.81 -0.54
CA ASN A 5 -5.81 1.55 -1.67
C ASN A 5 -4.73 2.41 -2.36
N GLU A 6 -5.12 3.23 -3.30
CA GLU A 6 -4.26 4.15 -4.06
C GLU A 6 -3.53 5.21 -3.20
N HIS A 7 -3.89 5.34 -1.92
CA HIS A 7 -3.22 6.22 -0.95
C HIS A 7 -2.27 5.46 -0.01
N THR A 8 -2.27 4.13 -0.05
CA THR A 8 -1.34 3.32 0.72
C THR A 8 0.03 3.36 0.05
N ALA A 9 0.99 4.01 0.66
CA ALA A 9 2.31 4.22 0.05
C ALA A 9 3.46 3.93 1.03
N SER A 10 4.69 3.82 0.49
CA SER A 10 5.94 3.73 1.25
C SER A 10 5.91 2.59 2.28
N ALA A 11 6.05 2.88 3.57
CA ALA A 11 6.05 1.89 4.64
C ALA A 11 4.77 1.02 4.64
N GLY A 12 3.62 1.59 4.27
CA GLY A 12 2.36 0.83 4.13
C GLY A 12 2.45 -0.26 3.06
N GLU A 13 3.11 0.02 1.94
CA GLU A 13 3.35 -0.96 0.88
C GLU A 13 4.33 -2.04 1.35
N MET A 14 5.37 -1.66 2.08
CA MET A 14 6.36 -2.61 2.60
C MET A 14 5.74 -3.58 3.62
N VAL A 15 4.94 -3.06 4.55
CA VAL A 15 4.21 -3.89 5.52
C VAL A 15 3.24 -4.85 4.81
N SER A 16 2.55 -4.36 3.78
CA SER A 16 1.61 -5.18 3.00
C SER A 16 2.33 -6.29 2.23
N ALA A 17 3.46 -5.96 1.59
CA ALA A 17 4.29 -6.95 0.90
C ALA A 17 4.84 -8.01 1.87
N PHE A 18 5.35 -7.59 3.02
CA PHE A 18 5.84 -8.50 4.03
C PHE A 18 4.75 -9.47 4.51
N ALA A 19 3.56 -8.96 4.79
CA ALA A 19 2.45 -9.77 5.23
C ALA A 19 1.97 -10.76 4.15
N GLU A 20 1.93 -10.32 2.89
CA GLU A 20 1.57 -11.16 1.75
C GLU A 20 2.61 -12.27 1.52
N GLU A 21 3.88 -11.92 1.42
CA GLU A 21 4.98 -12.84 1.13
C GLU A 21 5.18 -13.91 2.22
N ASN A 22 4.83 -13.60 3.45
CA ASN A 22 4.91 -14.53 4.58
C ASN A 22 3.55 -15.17 4.95
N ASN A 23 2.52 -14.99 4.13
CA ASN A 23 1.17 -15.53 4.36
C ASN A 23 0.56 -15.12 5.71
N LEU A 24 0.91 -13.94 6.23
CA LEU A 24 0.42 -13.43 7.51
C LEU A 24 -0.93 -12.76 7.39
N ALA A 25 -1.22 -12.17 6.23
CA ALA A 25 -2.50 -11.52 5.97
C ALA A 25 -2.89 -11.59 4.49
N ALA A 26 -4.18 -11.66 4.22
CA ALA A 26 -4.73 -11.41 2.90
C ALA A 26 -4.89 -9.90 2.68
N ILE A 27 -4.59 -9.44 1.47
CA ILE A 27 -4.68 -8.04 1.07
C ILE A 27 -6.01 -7.82 0.34
N VAL A 28 -6.74 -6.79 0.75
CA VAL A 28 -8.05 -6.41 0.21
C VAL A 28 -8.03 -4.94 -0.20
N GLY A 29 -8.69 -4.58 -1.28
CA GLY A 29 -8.87 -3.20 -1.70
C GLY A 29 -8.48 -2.92 -3.13
N THR A 30 -7.82 -1.79 -3.39
CA THR A 30 -7.33 -1.42 -4.72
C THR A 30 -5.81 -1.38 -4.77
N LYS A 31 -5.26 -1.45 -5.99
CA LYS A 31 -3.82 -1.43 -6.21
C LYS A 31 -3.17 -0.19 -5.58
N THR A 32 -2.05 -0.38 -4.90
CA THR A 32 -1.27 0.71 -4.32
C THR A 32 -0.42 1.42 -5.39
N PRO A 33 0.02 2.68 -5.14
CA PRO A 33 0.69 3.49 -6.16
C PRO A 33 2.12 3.03 -6.52
N GLY A 34 2.79 2.27 -5.67
CA GLY A 34 4.20 1.93 -5.88
C GLY A 34 5.13 3.13 -5.65
N ARG A 35 5.03 3.74 -4.50
CA ARG A 35 5.88 4.88 -4.09
C ARG A 35 6.75 4.47 -2.92
N LEU A 36 7.86 3.83 -3.22
CA LEU A 36 8.73 3.23 -2.22
C LEU A 36 10.21 3.43 -2.56
N LEU A 37 10.68 4.67 -2.37
CA LEU A 37 12.10 5.00 -2.44
C LEU A 37 12.59 5.52 -1.09
N SER A 38 13.85 5.25 -0.76
CA SER A 38 14.52 5.90 0.35
C SER A 38 15.03 7.27 -0.07
N GLY A 39 14.70 8.30 0.70
CA GLY A 39 15.14 9.67 0.46
C GLY A 39 16.19 10.14 1.45
N SER A 40 17.03 11.08 1.02
CA SER A 40 17.93 11.85 1.89
C SER A 40 17.74 13.33 1.67
N ALA A 41 17.99 14.11 2.72
CA ALA A 41 17.86 15.54 2.70
C ALA A 41 19.25 16.21 2.74
N TYR A 42 19.48 17.15 1.82
CA TYR A 42 20.74 17.86 1.67
C TYR A 42 20.53 19.36 1.85
N LYS A 43 21.36 20.01 2.67
CA LYS A 43 21.39 21.46 2.79
C LYS A 43 22.05 22.05 1.53
N VAL A 44 21.35 22.92 0.83
CA VAL A 44 21.82 23.53 -0.43
C VAL A 44 22.12 25.03 -0.31
N GLY A 45 22.14 25.56 0.89
CA GLY A 45 22.42 26.99 1.19
C GLY A 45 21.13 27.80 1.32
N HIS A 46 21.28 29.04 1.81
CA HIS A 46 20.18 30.00 2.00
C HIS A 46 18.96 29.47 2.79
N GLY A 47 19.16 28.47 3.66
CA GLY A 47 18.08 27.85 4.43
C GLY A 47 17.25 26.80 3.69
N TYR A 48 17.58 26.47 2.42
CA TYR A 48 16.90 25.47 1.65
C TYR A 48 17.43 24.05 1.90
N ILE A 49 16.52 23.09 1.79
CA ILE A 49 16.82 21.65 1.89
C ILE A 49 16.33 21.00 0.62
N LEU A 50 17.18 20.21 -0.02
CA LEU A 50 16.85 19.41 -1.19
C LEU A 50 16.63 17.96 -0.75
N GLY A 51 15.41 17.43 -0.97
CA GLY A 51 15.09 16.03 -0.80
C GLY A 51 15.30 15.25 -2.10
N LEU A 52 16.09 14.19 -2.05
CA LEU A 52 16.36 13.34 -3.21
C LEU A 52 16.16 11.86 -2.88
N PRO A 53 15.59 11.06 -3.80
CA PRO A 53 15.64 9.62 -3.68
C PRO A 53 17.07 9.15 -3.90
N VAL A 54 17.54 8.27 -3.02
CA VAL A 54 18.96 7.80 -3.04
C VAL A 54 19.06 6.27 -3.09
N ALA A 55 17.98 5.55 -2.77
CA ALA A 55 17.95 4.08 -2.79
C ALA A 55 16.55 3.56 -3.03
N ALA A 56 16.46 2.38 -3.62
CA ALA A 56 15.23 1.61 -3.75
C ALA A 56 15.20 0.47 -2.71
N TYR A 57 14.00 0.11 -2.30
CA TYR A 57 13.78 -1.07 -1.46
C TYR A 57 13.38 -2.26 -2.31
N LEU A 58 13.86 -3.43 -1.93
CA LEU A 58 13.35 -4.71 -2.39
C LEU A 58 12.60 -5.38 -1.25
N THR A 59 11.54 -6.12 -1.59
CA THR A 59 10.86 -6.96 -0.62
C THR A 59 11.73 -8.15 -0.23
N TRP A 60 11.29 -8.94 0.74
CA TRP A 60 12.02 -10.15 1.17
C TRP A 60 12.24 -11.14 0.02
N GLN A 61 11.29 -11.23 -0.92
CA GLN A 61 11.41 -12.07 -2.12
C GLN A 61 12.08 -11.37 -3.31
N GLY A 62 12.65 -10.18 -3.10
CA GLY A 62 13.37 -9.44 -4.12
C GLY A 62 12.50 -8.67 -5.12
N ARG A 63 11.19 -8.44 -4.82
CA ARG A 63 10.32 -7.63 -5.67
C ARG A 63 10.61 -6.14 -5.46
N MET A 64 10.66 -5.39 -6.55
CA MET A 64 10.67 -3.93 -6.52
C MET A 64 9.24 -3.40 -6.53
N LEU A 65 8.86 -2.68 -5.48
CA LEU A 65 7.52 -2.08 -5.35
C LEU A 65 7.44 -0.70 -6.01
N GLU A 66 8.55 0.01 -6.14
CA GLU A 66 8.58 1.30 -6.83
C GLU A 66 8.03 1.17 -8.23
N ASN A 67 7.07 2.01 -8.60
CA ASN A 67 6.28 2.00 -9.84
C ASN A 67 5.41 0.75 -10.08
N ASN A 68 5.48 -0.26 -9.22
CA ASN A 68 4.70 -1.50 -9.36
C ASN A 68 3.55 -1.58 -8.34
N GLY A 69 3.79 -1.22 -7.10
CA GLY A 69 2.80 -1.30 -6.02
C GLY A 69 2.44 -2.72 -5.62
N ILE A 70 1.42 -2.82 -4.77
CA ILE A 70 0.80 -4.07 -4.33
C ILE A 70 -0.52 -4.25 -5.07
N VAL A 71 -0.74 -5.42 -5.62
CA VAL A 71 -2.03 -5.83 -6.21
C VAL A 71 -2.78 -6.67 -5.18
N PRO A 72 -3.92 -6.20 -4.67
CA PRO A 72 -4.66 -6.94 -3.66
C PRO A 72 -5.12 -8.31 -4.19
N LYS A 73 -5.05 -9.33 -3.34
CA LYS A 73 -5.61 -10.65 -3.64
C LYS A 73 -7.13 -10.59 -3.83
N PHE A 74 -7.79 -9.75 -3.05
CA PHE A 74 -9.22 -9.48 -3.14
C PHE A 74 -9.42 -8.03 -3.59
N ALA A 75 -9.46 -7.84 -4.92
CA ALA A 75 -9.67 -6.52 -5.51
C ALA A 75 -11.12 -6.08 -5.33
N VAL A 76 -11.31 -4.93 -4.70
CA VAL A 76 -12.63 -4.31 -4.52
C VAL A 76 -12.53 -2.80 -4.49
N GLU A 77 -13.33 -2.16 -5.34
CA GLU A 77 -13.44 -0.71 -5.42
C GLU A 77 -14.32 -0.15 -4.30
N LEU A 78 -14.00 1.05 -3.87
CA LEU A 78 -14.85 1.79 -2.94
C LEU A 78 -16.05 2.38 -3.70
N SER A 79 -17.24 1.85 -3.47
CA SER A 79 -18.46 2.31 -4.13
C SER A 79 -18.95 3.64 -3.57
N ARG A 80 -18.97 4.69 -4.40
CA ARG A 80 -19.54 6.00 -4.00
C ARG A 80 -21.02 5.91 -3.63
N GLU A 81 -21.78 5.05 -4.32
CA GLU A 81 -23.19 4.85 -4.01
C GLU A 81 -23.38 4.19 -2.63
N ALA A 82 -22.57 3.17 -2.33
CA ALA A 82 -22.58 2.51 -1.04
C ALA A 82 -22.18 3.49 0.08
N LEU A 83 -21.15 4.31 -0.13
CA LEU A 83 -20.73 5.33 0.84
C LEU A 83 -21.83 6.35 1.17
N ARG A 84 -22.61 6.77 0.15
CA ARG A 84 -23.78 7.65 0.40
C ARG A 84 -24.83 7.00 1.32
N LYS A 85 -24.85 5.68 1.38
CA LYS A 85 -25.68 4.85 2.25
C LYS A 85 -24.94 4.41 3.53
N GLN A 86 -23.82 5.06 3.86
CA GLN A 86 -22.96 4.76 5.02
C GLN A 86 -22.42 3.33 5.02
N ARG A 87 -22.16 2.77 3.84
CA ARG A 87 -21.58 1.45 3.67
C ARG A 87 -20.22 1.55 2.98
N ASP A 88 -19.24 0.83 3.51
CA ASP A 88 -17.90 0.71 2.94
C ASP A 88 -17.73 -0.67 2.31
N THR A 89 -17.71 -0.73 0.97
CA THR A 89 -17.61 -1.99 0.22
C THR A 89 -16.28 -2.71 0.44
N GLN A 90 -15.19 -1.99 0.70
CA GLN A 90 -13.89 -2.59 0.98
C GLN A 90 -13.88 -3.23 2.37
N LEU A 91 -14.40 -2.54 3.37
CA LEU A 91 -14.52 -3.06 4.73
C LEU A 91 -15.49 -4.25 4.81
N GLU A 92 -16.62 -4.19 4.11
CA GLU A 92 -17.57 -5.30 4.01
C GLU A 92 -16.89 -6.54 3.43
N THR A 93 -16.22 -6.40 2.28
CA THR A 93 -15.48 -7.51 1.65
C THR A 93 -14.40 -8.06 2.58
N ALA A 94 -13.61 -7.19 3.22
CA ALA A 94 -12.59 -7.64 4.16
C ALA A 94 -13.18 -8.42 5.33
N THR A 95 -14.34 -7.99 5.84
CA THR A 95 -15.04 -8.67 6.94
C THR A 95 -15.52 -10.06 6.51
N GLU A 96 -16.09 -10.18 5.31
CA GLU A 96 -16.55 -11.46 4.78
C GLU A 96 -15.41 -12.44 4.53
N VAL A 97 -14.32 -11.96 3.92
CA VAL A 97 -13.12 -12.78 3.72
C VAL A 97 -12.53 -13.22 5.06
N ALA A 98 -12.47 -12.35 6.05
CA ALA A 98 -11.97 -12.69 7.38
C ALA A 98 -12.80 -13.78 8.08
N LYS A 99 -14.13 -13.76 7.89
CA LYS A 99 -15.02 -14.80 8.43
C LYS A 99 -14.85 -16.16 7.75
N ALA A 100 -14.36 -16.16 6.49
CA ALA A 100 -14.13 -17.37 5.70
C ALA A 100 -12.72 -17.97 5.92
N LEU A 101 -11.84 -17.26 6.59
CA LEU A 101 -10.50 -17.74 6.96
C LEU A 101 -10.56 -18.52 8.26
#